data_64ac28c490f61e50df7f3a3693b73f7e
#
_entry.id   64ac28c490f61e50df7f3a3693b73f7e
#
_cell.length_a   1.000
_cell.length_b   1.000
_cell.length_c   1.000
_cell.angle_alpha   90.00
_cell.angle_beta   90.00
_cell.angle_gamma   90.00
#
_symmetry.space_group_name_H-M   'P 1'
#
loop_
_entity.id
_entity.type
_entity.pdbx_description
1 polymer ?
#
loop_
_entity_poly.entity_id
_entity_poly.type
_entity_poly.pdbx_seq_one_letter_code
_entity_poly.pdbx_strand_id
1 'polypeptide(L)'
;MIDGVQRVRVRVEGVVQGVGFRPFVHRLAGELELAGFVRNDERGAVIEAEGETTAIATLLRRLVADAPPLAQVELAGTEVMPACGDGGFVIAESAAAGAPDAQVSPDTATCAACLRELFDPADRRHRYPFINCTDCGPRFTIVRGVPYDRPLTTMAGFTMCEACAAEYHDPANRRFHAQPNACPVCGPQL
;
A
#
# COMPACT_ATOMS: atom_id res chain seq x y z
N MET A 1 29.02 -17.61 -3.15
CA MET A 1 27.69 -17.61 -2.53
C MET A 1 27.86 -16.92 -1.18
N ILE A 2 27.12 -15.86 -0.91
CA ILE A 2 27.11 -15.24 0.43
C ILE A 2 26.26 -16.19 1.26
N ASP A 3 26.91 -16.98 2.16
CA ASP A 3 26.21 -17.93 3.01
C ASP A 3 25.15 -17.19 3.85
N GLY A 4 23.90 -17.62 3.72
CA GLY A 4 22.78 -17.11 4.51
C GLY A 4 21.89 -16.06 3.84
N VAL A 5 22.26 -15.50 2.69
CA VAL A 5 21.41 -14.54 1.96
C VAL A 5 20.56 -15.24 0.91
N GLN A 6 19.27 -14.96 0.90
CA GLN A 6 18.29 -15.48 -0.04
C GLN A 6 17.50 -14.33 -0.67
N ARG A 7 17.17 -14.44 -1.96
CA ARG A 7 16.17 -13.58 -2.64
C ARG A 7 14.98 -14.41 -3.05
N VAL A 8 13.80 -13.89 -2.80
CA VAL A 8 12.54 -14.50 -3.20
C VAL A 8 11.67 -13.50 -3.94
N ARG A 9 10.90 -14.00 -4.90
CA ARG A 9 9.74 -13.30 -5.46
C ARG A 9 8.48 -13.97 -4.93
N VAL A 10 7.59 -13.18 -4.34
CA VAL A 10 6.31 -13.62 -3.79
C VAL A 10 5.18 -12.97 -4.57
N ARG A 11 4.26 -13.77 -5.09
CA ARG A 11 3.01 -13.30 -5.66
C ARG A 11 1.91 -13.38 -4.60
N VAL A 12 1.23 -12.26 -4.42
CA VAL A 12 0.12 -12.14 -3.47
C VAL A 12 -1.13 -11.75 -4.22
N GLU A 13 -2.18 -12.53 -4.04
CA GLU A 13 -3.51 -12.32 -4.63
C GLU A 13 -4.56 -12.06 -3.54
N GLY A 14 -5.81 -11.82 -3.94
CA GLY A 14 -6.90 -11.47 -3.04
C GLY A 14 -7.10 -9.97 -2.88
N VAL A 15 -7.64 -9.52 -1.74
CA VAL A 15 -7.90 -8.11 -1.47
C VAL A 15 -6.67 -7.48 -0.84
N VAL A 16 -5.75 -6.99 -1.68
CA VAL A 16 -4.46 -6.41 -1.23
C VAL A 16 -4.21 -5.00 -1.75
N GLN A 17 -5.09 -4.48 -2.61
CA GLN A 17 -4.96 -3.12 -3.14
C GLN A 17 -5.90 -2.14 -2.43
N GLY A 18 -5.41 -0.94 -2.11
CA GLY A 18 -6.18 0.10 -1.42
C GLY A 18 -6.42 -0.12 0.08
N VAL A 19 -5.92 -1.20 0.65
CA VAL A 19 -6.11 -1.61 2.05
C VAL A 19 -4.85 -1.45 2.92
N GLY A 20 -3.89 -0.65 2.48
CA GLY A 20 -2.64 -0.41 3.22
C GLY A 20 -1.61 -1.53 3.12
N PHE A 21 -1.78 -2.50 2.20
CA PHE A 21 -0.90 -3.66 2.09
C PHE A 21 0.54 -3.29 1.69
N ARG A 22 0.75 -2.45 0.65
CA ARG A 22 2.10 -2.00 0.26
C ARG A 22 2.84 -1.27 1.41
N PRO A 23 2.24 -0.27 2.10
CA PRO A 23 2.80 0.31 3.32
C PRO A 23 3.15 -0.70 4.41
N PHE A 24 2.28 -1.68 4.63
CA PHE A 24 2.52 -2.76 5.59
C PHE A 24 3.76 -3.59 5.22
N VAL A 25 3.85 -4.06 3.97
CA VAL A 25 5.01 -4.82 3.48
C VAL A 25 6.29 -4.02 3.61
N HIS A 26 6.27 -2.73 3.24
CA HIS A 26 7.42 -1.85 3.35
C HIS A 26 7.93 -1.72 4.79
N ARG A 27 7.03 -1.50 5.77
CA ARG A 27 7.42 -1.44 7.19
C ARG A 27 7.97 -2.78 7.68
N LEU A 28 7.28 -3.88 7.34
CA LEU A 28 7.69 -5.23 7.72
C LEU A 28 9.07 -5.60 7.17
N ALA A 29 9.34 -5.27 5.92
CA ALA A 29 10.65 -5.47 5.31
C ALA A 29 11.74 -4.63 5.99
N GLY A 30 11.43 -3.38 6.37
CA GLY A 30 12.34 -2.53 7.14
C GLY A 30 12.64 -3.07 8.53
N GLU A 31 11.62 -3.60 9.26
CA GLU A 31 11.81 -4.26 10.55
C GLU A 31 12.71 -5.51 10.47
N LEU A 32 12.69 -6.18 9.31
CA LEU A 32 13.45 -7.41 9.06
C LEU A 32 14.78 -7.16 8.33
N GLU A 33 15.14 -5.88 8.11
CA GLU A 33 16.36 -5.46 7.42
C GLU A 33 16.48 -6.08 6.00
N LEU A 34 15.35 -6.29 5.32
CA LEU A 34 15.29 -6.82 3.97
C LEU A 34 15.43 -5.71 2.92
N ALA A 35 16.06 -6.04 1.80
CA ALA A 35 16.11 -5.21 0.61
C ALA A 35 15.13 -5.71 -0.46
N GLY A 36 14.80 -4.86 -1.44
CA GLY A 36 13.93 -5.22 -2.55
C GLY A 36 12.77 -4.24 -2.77
N PHE A 37 11.62 -4.77 -3.17
CA PHE A 37 10.45 -3.92 -3.42
C PHE A 37 9.12 -4.63 -3.24
N VAL A 38 8.06 -3.83 -3.08
CA VAL A 38 6.67 -4.25 -3.27
C VAL A 38 6.00 -3.36 -4.32
N ARG A 39 5.25 -3.94 -5.25
CA ARG A 39 4.43 -3.21 -6.23
C ARG A 39 3.10 -3.89 -6.46
N ASN A 40 2.10 -3.12 -6.89
CA ASN A 40 0.87 -3.69 -7.41
C ASN A 40 1.02 -4.09 -8.88
N ASP A 41 0.22 -5.05 -9.30
CA ASP A 41 -0.05 -5.36 -10.69
C ASP A 41 -1.54 -5.61 -10.91
N GLU A 42 -1.93 -6.05 -12.10
CA GLU A 42 -3.32 -6.33 -12.48
C GLU A 42 -3.97 -7.49 -11.72
N ARG A 43 -3.21 -8.31 -10.99
CA ARG A 43 -3.70 -9.49 -10.26
C ARG A 43 -3.63 -9.35 -8.74
N GLY A 44 -2.84 -8.40 -8.24
CA GLY A 44 -2.66 -8.21 -6.81
C GLY A 44 -1.38 -7.45 -6.48
N ALA A 45 -0.41 -8.10 -5.81
CA ALA A 45 0.88 -7.52 -5.49
C ALA A 45 2.03 -8.50 -5.76
N VAL A 46 3.17 -7.95 -6.14
CA VAL A 46 4.44 -8.66 -6.27
C VAL A 46 5.41 -8.08 -5.27
N ILE A 47 6.05 -8.97 -4.51
CA ILE A 47 7.10 -8.64 -3.55
C ILE A 47 8.37 -9.33 -4.03
N GLU A 48 9.47 -8.60 -4.16
CA GLU A 48 10.81 -9.19 -4.18
C GLU A 48 11.53 -8.79 -2.90
N ALA A 49 12.07 -9.77 -2.21
CA ALA A 49 12.76 -9.55 -0.95
C ALA A 49 14.08 -10.31 -0.91
N GLU A 50 15.13 -9.63 -0.48
CA GLU A 50 16.49 -10.16 -0.35
C GLU A 50 17.01 -9.89 1.06
N GLY A 51 17.60 -10.89 1.70
CA GLY A 51 18.18 -10.80 3.03
C GLY A 51 18.43 -12.17 3.65
N GLU A 52 18.61 -12.22 4.96
CA GLU A 52 18.83 -13.49 5.66
C GLU A 52 17.66 -14.45 5.49
N THR A 53 17.95 -15.75 5.33
CA THR A 53 16.96 -16.81 5.12
C THR A 53 15.91 -16.83 6.23
N THR A 54 16.31 -16.58 7.49
CA THR A 54 15.41 -16.50 8.64
C THR A 54 14.47 -15.28 8.59
N ALA A 55 14.98 -14.14 8.10
CA ALA A 55 14.19 -12.93 7.89
C ALA A 55 13.17 -13.13 6.75
N ILE A 56 13.57 -13.76 5.65
CA ILE A 56 12.67 -14.14 4.55
C ILE A 56 11.55 -15.07 5.03
N ALA A 57 11.89 -16.12 5.80
CA ALA A 57 10.88 -17.02 6.37
C ALA A 57 9.90 -16.28 7.30
N THR A 58 10.41 -15.32 8.08
CA THR A 58 9.60 -14.49 8.98
C THR A 58 8.69 -13.55 8.17
N LEU A 59 9.20 -12.94 7.09
CA LEU A 59 8.40 -12.15 6.16
C LEU A 59 7.21 -12.96 5.65
N LEU A 60 7.46 -14.12 5.05
CA LEU A 60 6.40 -14.95 4.45
C LEU A 60 5.30 -15.31 5.46
N ARG A 61 5.66 -15.65 6.67
CA ARG A 61 4.69 -15.95 7.75
C ARG A 61 3.89 -14.70 8.14
N ARG A 62 4.56 -13.56 8.34
CA ARG A 62 3.94 -12.32 8.82
C ARG A 62 3.11 -11.62 7.74
N LEU A 63 3.39 -11.83 6.46
CA LEU A 63 2.54 -11.32 5.35
C LEU A 63 1.08 -11.74 5.49
N VAL A 64 0.84 -12.94 6.03
CA VAL A 64 -0.51 -13.46 6.26
C VAL A 64 -0.99 -13.16 7.68
N ALA A 65 -0.14 -13.43 8.69
CA ALA A 65 -0.55 -13.36 10.11
C ALA A 65 -0.81 -11.93 10.59
N ASP A 66 -0.04 -10.95 10.09
CA ASP A 66 -0.08 -9.54 10.53
C ASP A 66 -0.67 -8.61 9.47
N ALA A 67 -1.34 -9.18 8.45
CA ALA A 67 -1.94 -8.41 7.36
C ALA A 67 -2.89 -7.30 7.87
N PRO A 68 -2.99 -6.16 7.17
CA PRO A 68 -3.95 -5.11 7.53
C PRO A 68 -5.37 -5.68 7.65
N PRO A 69 -6.22 -5.15 8.56
CA PRO A 69 -7.52 -5.74 8.87
C PRO A 69 -8.48 -5.90 7.68
N LEU A 70 -8.32 -5.08 6.65
CA LEU A 70 -9.13 -5.15 5.43
C LEU A 70 -8.49 -6.00 4.33
N ALA A 71 -7.25 -6.45 4.52
CA ALA A 71 -6.57 -7.28 3.54
C ALA A 71 -7.05 -8.74 3.63
N GLN A 72 -7.21 -9.36 2.46
CA GLN A 72 -7.36 -10.80 2.33
C GLN A 72 -6.18 -11.29 1.50
N VAL A 73 -5.22 -11.93 2.16
CA VAL A 73 -3.91 -12.27 1.60
C VAL A 73 -3.88 -13.75 1.24
N GLU A 74 -3.66 -14.03 -0.03
CA GLU A 74 -3.37 -15.36 -0.54
C GLU A 74 -1.99 -15.36 -1.19
N LEU A 75 -1.09 -16.21 -0.69
CA LEU A 75 0.23 -16.38 -1.29
C LEU A 75 0.10 -17.34 -2.49
N ALA A 76 -0.02 -16.79 -3.69
CA ALA A 76 -0.26 -17.53 -4.91
C ALA A 76 1.01 -18.23 -5.46
N GLY A 77 2.20 -17.80 -5.02
CA GLY A 77 3.47 -18.42 -5.41
C GLY A 77 4.67 -17.76 -4.75
N THR A 78 5.70 -18.58 -4.51
CA THR A 78 7.01 -18.11 -4.05
C THR A 78 8.09 -18.75 -4.91
N GLU A 79 8.98 -17.94 -5.46
CA GLU A 79 10.09 -18.35 -6.33
C GLU A 79 11.41 -17.87 -5.73
N VAL A 80 12.40 -18.75 -5.64
CA VAL A 80 13.77 -18.37 -5.25
C VAL A 80 14.50 -17.79 -6.46
N MET A 81 15.12 -16.64 -6.26
CA MET A 81 15.83 -15.90 -7.29
C MET A 81 17.32 -15.72 -6.94
N PRO A 82 18.16 -15.45 -7.94
CA PRO A 82 19.53 -15.02 -7.67
C PRO A 82 19.55 -13.71 -6.86
N ALA A 83 20.40 -13.63 -5.83
CA ALA A 83 20.64 -12.39 -5.10
C ALA A 83 21.26 -11.33 -6.03
N CYS A 84 20.87 -10.08 -5.90
CA CYS A 84 21.38 -8.98 -6.71
C CYS A 84 22.01 -7.83 -5.88
N GLY A 85 21.94 -7.88 -4.55
CA GLY A 85 22.56 -6.90 -3.66
C GLY A 85 21.84 -5.56 -3.62
N ASP A 86 20.51 -5.58 -3.63
CA ASP A 86 19.70 -4.36 -3.49
C ASP A 86 19.99 -3.63 -2.17
N GLY A 87 19.97 -2.30 -2.23
CA GLY A 87 20.23 -1.42 -1.08
C GLY A 87 18.95 -0.84 -0.46
N GLY A 88 18.23 -1.65 0.35
CA GLY A 88 17.00 -1.21 1.03
C GLY A 88 15.72 -1.67 0.34
N PHE A 89 14.58 -1.35 0.96
CA PHE A 89 13.25 -1.79 0.48
C PHE A 89 12.40 -0.60 0.05
N VAL A 90 11.75 -0.71 -1.12
CA VAL A 90 10.97 0.40 -1.69
C VAL A 90 9.56 -0.04 -2.11
N ILE A 91 8.62 0.91 -2.15
CA ILE A 91 7.36 0.75 -2.88
C ILE A 91 7.61 1.20 -4.32
N ALA A 92 7.68 0.24 -5.24
CA ALA A 92 7.89 0.51 -6.65
C ALA A 92 6.59 0.91 -7.36
N GLU A 93 6.71 1.53 -8.53
CA GLU A 93 5.58 1.82 -9.40
C GLU A 93 4.84 0.54 -9.79
N SER A 94 3.53 0.64 -9.90
CA SER A 94 2.69 -0.48 -10.31
C SER A 94 2.98 -0.87 -11.76
N ALA A 95 2.98 -2.17 -12.04
CA ALA A 95 3.09 -2.69 -13.39
C ALA A 95 1.70 -3.02 -13.93
N ALA A 96 1.40 -2.57 -15.14
CA ALA A 96 0.19 -2.93 -15.87
C ALA A 96 0.64 -3.73 -17.12
N ALA A 97 0.53 -5.04 -17.08
CA ALA A 97 1.03 -5.94 -18.14
C ALA A 97 0.05 -7.06 -18.52
N GLY A 98 -1.24 -6.96 -18.16
CA GLY A 98 -2.20 -8.02 -18.45
C GLY A 98 -3.65 -7.57 -18.36
N ALA A 99 -4.57 -8.53 -18.40
CA ALA A 99 -5.99 -8.26 -18.16
C ALA A 99 -6.22 -7.90 -16.68
N PRO A 100 -7.01 -6.84 -16.40
CA PRO A 100 -7.29 -6.41 -15.03
C PRO A 100 -8.10 -7.48 -14.28
N ASP A 101 -7.55 -8.04 -13.19
CA ASP A 101 -8.17 -9.07 -12.37
C ASP A 101 -8.02 -8.79 -10.86
N ALA A 102 -7.28 -7.75 -10.48
CA ALA A 102 -7.11 -7.39 -9.08
C ALA A 102 -8.43 -6.95 -8.44
N GLN A 103 -8.72 -7.52 -7.27
CA GLN A 103 -9.92 -7.19 -6.52
C GLN A 103 -9.75 -5.88 -5.77
N VAL A 104 -10.68 -4.96 -5.95
CA VAL A 104 -10.83 -3.75 -5.13
C VAL A 104 -11.99 -3.98 -4.18
N SER A 105 -11.74 -3.86 -2.87
CA SER A 105 -12.81 -4.03 -1.88
C SER A 105 -13.86 -2.93 -2.00
N PRO A 106 -15.12 -3.21 -1.59
CA PRO A 106 -16.12 -2.15 -1.44
C PRO A 106 -15.69 -1.14 -0.39
N ASP A 107 -16.35 0.01 -0.38
CA ASP A 107 -16.15 1.05 0.63
C ASP A 107 -16.40 0.50 2.04
N THR A 108 -15.53 0.88 2.95
CA THR A 108 -15.71 0.64 4.38
C THR A 108 -15.98 1.95 5.12
N ALA A 109 -16.44 1.85 6.35
CA ALA A 109 -16.68 3.01 7.19
C ALA A 109 -15.38 3.80 7.44
N THR A 110 -15.51 5.10 7.61
CA THR A 110 -14.40 5.97 8.04
C THR A 110 -13.83 5.48 9.37
N CYS A 111 -12.53 5.26 9.45
CA CYS A 111 -11.87 4.74 10.66
C CYS A 111 -11.92 5.76 11.81
N ALA A 112 -11.78 5.26 13.05
CA ALA A 112 -11.86 6.10 14.24
C ALA A 112 -10.85 7.25 14.26
N ALA A 113 -9.65 7.07 13.67
CA ALA A 113 -8.65 8.13 13.59
C ALA A 113 -9.10 9.25 12.62
N CYS A 114 -9.64 8.89 11.44
CA CYS A 114 -10.21 9.86 10.51
C CYS A 114 -11.45 10.56 11.08
N LEU A 115 -12.29 9.86 11.86
CA LEU A 115 -13.43 10.48 12.53
C LEU A 115 -12.98 11.51 13.59
N ARG A 116 -11.95 11.22 14.37
CA ARG A 116 -11.38 12.21 15.30
C ARG A 116 -10.92 13.47 14.60
N GLU A 117 -10.14 13.35 13.52
CA GLU A 117 -9.69 14.51 12.72
C GLU A 117 -10.85 15.27 12.07
N LEU A 118 -11.88 14.54 11.57
CA LEU A 118 -13.06 15.14 10.96
C LEU A 118 -13.81 16.07 11.93
N PHE A 119 -13.84 15.72 13.21
CA PHE A 119 -14.57 16.47 14.23
C PHE A 119 -13.68 17.36 15.11
N ASP A 120 -12.36 17.34 14.93
CA ASP A 120 -11.43 18.20 15.65
C ASP A 120 -11.32 19.57 14.95
N PRO A 121 -11.78 20.68 15.59
CA PRO A 121 -11.65 22.02 15.01
C PRO A 121 -10.20 22.47 14.75
N ALA A 122 -9.21 21.86 15.39
CA ALA A 122 -7.79 22.15 15.20
C ALA A 122 -7.17 21.37 14.03
N ASP A 123 -7.84 20.34 13.53
CA ASP A 123 -7.33 19.54 12.40
C ASP A 123 -7.60 20.25 11.07
N ARG A 124 -6.62 20.19 10.16
CA ARG A 124 -6.72 20.75 8.81
C ARG A 124 -7.80 20.10 7.94
N ARG A 125 -8.31 18.94 8.31
CA ARG A 125 -9.41 18.21 7.68
C ARG A 125 -10.72 18.30 8.48
N HIS A 126 -10.80 19.24 9.44
CA HIS A 126 -12.05 19.49 10.14
C HIS A 126 -13.21 19.66 9.17
N ARG A 127 -14.26 18.86 9.32
CA ARG A 127 -15.46 18.85 8.46
C ARG A 127 -15.19 18.57 6.97
N TYR A 128 -14.06 17.96 6.63
CA TYR A 128 -13.75 17.56 5.25
C TYR A 128 -14.35 16.18 4.95
N PRO A 129 -15.45 16.09 4.14
CA PRO A 129 -16.23 14.85 4.00
C PRO A 129 -15.48 13.74 3.23
N PHE A 130 -14.47 14.11 2.44
CA PHE A 130 -13.66 13.16 1.68
C PHE A 130 -12.39 12.70 2.43
N ILE A 131 -12.37 12.84 3.75
CA ILE A 131 -11.24 12.39 4.58
C ILE A 131 -11.04 10.89 4.45
N ASN A 132 -9.78 10.47 4.27
CA ASN A 132 -9.39 9.07 4.09
C ASN A 132 -7.97 8.81 4.56
N CYS A 133 -7.66 7.55 4.87
CA CYS A 133 -6.31 7.02 5.06
C CYS A 133 -6.26 5.54 4.63
N THR A 134 -5.13 4.87 4.77
CA THR A 134 -4.99 3.45 4.41
C THR A 134 -5.91 2.54 5.23
N ASP A 135 -6.17 2.86 6.51
CA ASP A 135 -7.04 2.05 7.38
C ASP A 135 -8.54 2.19 7.03
N CYS A 136 -8.91 3.24 6.29
CA CYS A 136 -10.27 3.38 5.77
C CYS A 136 -10.54 2.51 4.53
N GLY A 137 -9.52 1.85 4.02
CA GLY A 137 -9.63 1.11 2.76
C GLY A 137 -9.79 1.99 1.51
N PRO A 138 -9.99 1.38 0.36
CA PRO A 138 -10.20 2.09 -0.90
C PRO A 138 -11.56 2.80 -0.92
N ARG A 139 -11.77 3.62 -1.95
CA ARG A 139 -13.06 4.16 -2.31
C ARG A 139 -13.44 3.62 -3.69
N PHE A 140 -14.32 2.65 -3.71
CA PHE A 140 -14.72 1.95 -4.94
C PHE A 140 -15.29 2.93 -5.98
N THR A 141 -16.07 3.91 -5.51
CA THR A 141 -16.73 4.91 -6.38
C THR A 141 -15.77 5.81 -7.14
N ILE A 142 -14.50 5.92 -6.72
CA ILE A 142 -13.52 6.73 -7.46
C ILE A 142 -12.68 5.91 -8.45
N VAL A 143 -12.79 4.57 -8.45
CA VAL A 143 -11.96 3.67 -9.27
C VAL A 143 -12.33 3.79 -10.74
N ARG A 144 -11.32 3.94 -11.59
CA ARG A 144 -11.43 3.90 -13.06
C ARG A 144 -10.78 2.68 -13.65
N GLY A 145 -9.88 2.05 -12.92
CA GLY A 145 -9.15 0.86 -13.37
C GLY A 145 -8.26 0.30 -12.26
N VAL A 146 -7.66 -0.85 -12.53
CA VAL A 146 -6.65 -1.49 -11.68
C VAL A 146 -5.32 -1.58 -12.44
N PRO A 147 -4.20 -1.56 -11.74
CA PRO A 147 -4.03 -1.54 -10.27
C PRO A 147 -4.60 -0.28 -9.61
N TYR A 148 -5.01 -0.39 -8.33
CA TYR A 148 -5.59 0.73 -7.57
C TYR A 148 -4.53 1.76 -7.22
N ASP A 149 -4.29 2.66 -8.15
CA ASP A 149 -3.35 3.78 -8.01
C ASP A 149 -4.01 5.09 -8.41
N ARG A 150 -3.55 6.21 -7.82
CA ARG A 150 -4.15 7.53 -7.99
C ARG A 150 -4.40 7.93 -9.45
N PRO A 151 -3.48 7.68 -10.43
CA PRO A 151 -3.74 7.96 -11.83
C PRO A 151 -4.93 7.19 -12.43
N LEU A 152 -5.24 6.01 -11.88
CA LEU A 152 -6.38 5.17 -12.28
C LEU A 152 -7.63 5.39 -11.42
N THR A 153 -7.73 6.56 -10.79
CA THR A 153 -8.90 7.01 -10.02
C THR A 153 -9.37 8.39 -10.48
N THR A 154 -10.57 8.81 -10.05
CA THR A 154 -11.05 10.19 -10.26
C THR A 154 -10.20 11.23 -9.53
N MET A 155 -9.36 10.80 -8.56
CA MET A 155 -8.42 11.67 -7.84
C MET A 155 -7.22 12.11 -8.68
N ALA A 156 -7.00 11.53 -9.87
CA ALA A 156 -5.94 11.93 -10.80
C ALA A 156 -6.00 13.44 -11.16
N GLY A 157 -7.19 14.02 -11.20
CA GLY A 157 -7.40 15.45 -11.49
C GLY A 157 -7.09 16.40 -10.31
N PHE A 158 -6.85 15.86 -9.11
CA PHE A 158 -6.59 16.63 -7.88
C PHE A 158 -5.12 16.54 -7.48
N THR A 159 -4.32 17.53 -7.88
CA THR A 159 -2.91 17.61 -7.47
C THR A 159 -2.82 17.86 -5.98
N MET A 160 -2.09 16.99 -5.26
CA MET A 160 -1.90 17.14 -3.83
C MET A 160 -1.15 18.44 -3.50
N CYS A 161 -1.61 19.16 -2.48
CA CYS A 161 -0.83 20.25 -1.88
C CYS A 161 0.41 19.67 -1.15
N GLU A 162 1.38 20.52 -0.84
CA GLU A 162 2.64 20.13 -0.20
C GLU A 162 2.42 19.27 1.06
N ALA A 163 1.50 19.69 1.95
CA ALA A 163 1.21 18.95 3.17
C ALA A 163 0.59 17.57 2.90
N CYS A 164 -0.27 17.43 1.88
CA CYS A 164 -0.82 16.11 1.51
C CYS A 164 0.23 15.25 0.81
N ALA A 165 1.10 15.85 0.00
CA ALA A 165 2.21 15.14 -0.62
C ALA A 165 3.21 14.64 0.42
N ALA A 166 3.56 15.45 1.42
CA ALA A 166 4.41 15.04 2.53
C ALA A 166 3.85 13.82 3.28
N GLU A 167 2.55 13.84 3.63
CA GLU A 167 1.90 12.68 4.26
C GLU A 167 1.87 11.43 3.35
N TYR A 168 1.68 11.64 2.05
CA TYR A 168 1.61 10.55 1.08
C TYR A 168 2.96 9.84 0.89
N HIS A 169 4.06 10.56 1.05
CA HIS A 169 5.43 10.03 0.90
C HIS A 169 6.11 9.66 2.21
N ASP A 170 5.52 9.95 3.36
CA ASP A 170 6.07 9.61 4.67
C ASP A 170 5.67 8.19 5.11
N PRO A 171 6.63 7.23 5.19
CA PRO A 171 6.36 5.85 5.63
C PRO A 171 5.79 5.74 7.06
N ALA A 172 6.02 6.74 7.91
CA ALA A 172 5.48 6.79 9.28
C ALA A 172 4.03 7.29 9.32
N ASN A 173 3.54 7.87 8.24
CA ASN A 173 2.20 8.45 8.19
C ASN A 173 1.15 7.41 7.76
N ARG A 174 -0.02 7.42 8.41
CA ARG A 174 -1.14 6.54 8.05
C ARG A 174 -1.78 6.88 6.68
N ARG A 175 -1.33 7.95 6.01
CA ARG A 175 -1.67 8.29 4.63
C ARG A 175 -0.59 7.95 3.62
N PHE A 176 0.45 7.24 4.06
CA PHE A 176 1.50 6.75 3.18
C PHE A 176 0.88 5.90 2.06
N HIS A 177 1.05 6.37 0.80
CA HIS A 177 0.42 5.76 -0.39
C HIS A 177 -1.11 5.60 -0.33
N ALA A 178 -1.82 6.38 0.48
CA ALA A 178 -3.29 6.43 0.46
C ALA A 178 -3.77 7.15 -0.83
N GLN A 179 -4.24 6.40 -1.81
CA GLN A 179 -4.57 6.93 -3.13
C GLN A 179 -5.63 8.05 -3.12
N PRO A 180 -6.66 8.04 -2.22
CA PRO A 180 -7.62 9.12 -2.09
C PRO A 180 -7.11 10.33 -1.29
N ASN A 181 -5.85 10.33 -0.79
CA ASN A 181 -5.37 11.39 0.09
C ASN A 181 -5.60 12.80 -0.49
N ALA A 182 -6.27 13.63 0.29
CA ALA A 182 -6.60 15.02 -0.03
C ALA A 182 -6.96 15.81 1.24
N CYS A 183 -7.18 17.11 1.08
CA CYS A 183 -7.73 18.00 2.11
C CYS A 183 -8.60 19.09 1.43
N PRO A 184 -9.28 19.98 2.20
CA PRO A 184 -10.11 21.04 1.62
C PRO A 184 -9.39 21.94 0.62
N VAL A 185 -8.05 22.03 0.69
CA VAL A 185 -7.28 22.90 -0.22
C VAL A 185 -7.02 22.25 -1.58
N CYS A 186 -6.82 20.92 -1.62
CA CYS A 186 -6.34 20.25 -2.83
C CYS A 186 -7.25 19.13 -3.33
N GLY A 187 -8.33 18.82 -2.63
CA GLY A 187 -9.25 17.76 -2.97
C GLY A 187 -10.61 18.25 -3.48
N PRO A 188 -11.52 17.31 -3.75
CA PRO A 188 -12.88 17.64 -4.13
C PRO A 188 -13.59 18.43 -3.02
N GLN A 189 -14.57 19.24 -3.42
CA GLN A 189 -15.40 20.06 -2.54
C GLN A 189 -16.88 19.79 -2.84
N LEU A 190 -17.75 20.05 -1.84
CA LEU A 190 -19.21 20.01 -1.97
C LEU A 190 -19.75 21.38 -2.42
#